data_cec7de9772a654da6d0b3345919d571b
#
_entry.id   cec7de9772a654da6d0b3345919d571b
#
_cell.length_a   1.000
_cell.length_b   1.000
_cell.length_c   1.000
_cell.angle_alpha   90.00
_cell.angle_beta   90.00
_cell.angle_gamma   90.00
#
_symmetry.space_group_name_H-M   'P 1'
#
loop_
_entity.id
_entity.type
_entity.pdbx_description
1 polymer ?
#
loop_
_entity_poly.entity_id
_entity_poly.type
_entity_poly.pdbx_seq_one_letter_code
_entity_poly.pdbx_strand_id
1 'polypeptide(L)'
;MRDSAGVFQEKDTVGKGLKKMLFRVRRWLSRPEKIMGLILIVVLGVLVVIPLIQIVIGASTFSYSDVARRNPDAQVGAWTIYHWQRIMASPLTPALLVKPLLHSLAIAIGVVLVALPLGSLLAWLVVRTDLPLKKLMGNLSIIPYVMPSWVMALAWFTVFKNSRIGGAPGFLESIGIMVPNWLSYGYIPIVLAMTIHYFPYAFILVSGAIASMDSQLEETGRVLGASQKTVLRKITFPLMLPALGSAFVLIFSKALGTFGTPAILGLPVKYYTVATRVYHSIRNGNAGTAYALVIFLVLISSLTIYMNAKVLGVRKKFTTIGGKGTRVKTTKLGRARIPAAIVVFTFIGVCILAPLSMLLLQSLTLVC
;
A
#
# COMPACT_ATOMS: atom_id res chain seq x y z
N MET A 1 31.11 -45.27 49.37
CA MET A 1 30.83 -43.92 49.89
C MET A 1 31.40 -42.80 49.00
N ARG A 2 31.26 -42.82 47.68
CA ARG A 2 31.80 -41.80 46.76
C ARG A 2 30.75 -41.13 45.84
N ASP A 3 29.47 -41.55 45.85
CA ASP A 3 28.48 -41.03 44.92
C ASP A 3 27.49 -39.99 45.47
N SER A 4 27.52 -39.72 46.80
CA SER A 4 26.59 -38.74 47.39
C SER A 4 27.07 -37.27 47.29
N ALA A 5 28.36 -37.03 47.07
CA ALA A 5 28.91 -35.67 46.96
C ALA A 5 28.67 -35.00 45.61
N GLY A 6 28.54 -35.77 44.52
CA GLY A 6 28.27 -35.25 43.17
C GLY A 6 26.86 -34.71 42.99
N VAL A 7 25.87 -35.37 43.59
CA VAL A 7 24.44 -35.03 43.48
C VAL A 7 24.11 -33.73 44.24
N PHE A 8 24.83 -33.44 45.35
CA PHE A 8 24.63 -32.19 46.08
C PHE A 8 25.27 -30.98 45.43
N GLN A 9 26.38 -31.13 44.70
CA GLN A 9 26.99 -30.02 43.94
C GLN A 9 26.19 -29.63 42.70
N GLU A 10 25.56 -30.56 42.04
CA GLU A 10 24.73 -30.31 40.84
C GLU A 10 23.44 -29.56 41.16
N LYS A 11 22.76 -29.89 42.28
CA LYS A 11 21.58 -29.17 42.77
C LYS A 11 21.89 -27.72 43.17
N ASP A 12 23.07 -27.42 43.70
CA ASP A 12 23.45 -26.06 44.10
C ASP A 12 23.78 -25.15 42.90
N THR A 13 24.30 -25.72 41.81
CA THR A 13 24.58 -24.95 40.58
C THR A 13 23.33 -24.62 39.82
N VAL A 14 22.35 -25.53 39.74
CA VAL A 14 21.02 -25.32 39.12
C VAL A 14 20.24 -24.26 39.93
N GLY A 15 20.25 -24.33 41.26
CA GLY A 15 19.58 -23.35 42.12
C GLY A 15 20.14 -21.93 42.00
N LYS A 16 21.49 -21.80 41.89
CA LYS A 16 22.14 -20.50 41.64
C LYS A 16 21.87 -19.93 40.26
N GLY A 17 21.78 -20.80 39.25
CA GLY A 17 21.36 -20.42 37.87
C GLY A 17 19.93 -19.88 37.83
N LEU A 18 19.00 -20.58 38.45
CA LEU A 18 17.59 -20.20 38.53
C LEU A 18 17.39 -18.86 39.27
N LYS A 19 18.06 -18.67 40.41
CA LYS A 19 18.03 -17.39 41.17
C LYS A 19 18.57 -16.22 40.35
N LYS A 20 19.68 -16.41 39.62
CA LYS A 20 20.22 -15.38 38.71
C LYS A 20 19.25 -15.06 37.56
N MET A 21 18.59 -16.06 37.02
CA MET A 21 17.58 -15.88 35.96
C MET A 21 16.36 -15.12 36.49
N LEU A 22 15.83 -15.52 37.65
CA LEU A 22 14.70 -14.84 38.31
C LEU A 22 15.04 -13.39 38.68
N PHE A 23 16.25 -13.12 39.16
CA PHE A 23 16.70 -11.75 39.45
C PHE A 23 16.82 -10.90 38.20
N ARG A 24 17.31 -11.46 37.06
CA ARG A 24 17.35 -10.77 35.78
C ARG A 24 15.93 -10.47 35.24
N VAL A 25 15.01 -11.44 35.31
CA VAL A 25 13.61 -11.27 34.91
C VAL A 25 12.91 -10.22 35.79
N ARG A 26 13.11 -10.27 37.15
CA ARG A 26 12.54 -9.28 38.05
C ARG A 26 13.08 -7.87 37.79
N ARG A 27 14.39 -7.72 37.54
CA ARG A 27 15.00 -6.44 37.16
C ARG A 27 14.59 -5.96 35.80
N TRP A 28 14.27 -6.89 34.89
CA TRP A 28 13.72 -6.56 33.57
C TRP A 28 12.28 -6.08 33.67
N LEU A 29 11.45 -6.76 34.47
CA LEU A 29 10.06 -6.41 34.77
C LEU A 29 9.93 -5.16 35.68
N SER A 30 10.95 -4.73 36.38
CA SER A 30 10.88 -3.48 37.17
C SER A 30 10.95 -2.20 36.34
N ARG A 31 11.14 -2.29 35.01
CA ARG A 31 11.15 -1.15 34.10
C ARG A 31 9.79 -1.03 33.46
N PRO A 32 9.00 0.06 33.70
CA PRO A 32 7.64 0.21 33.16
C PRO A 32 7.59 0.16 31.63
N GLU A 33 8.62 0.69 30.97
CA GLU A 33 8.74 0.65 29.50
C GLU A 33 8.76 -0.78 28.93
N LYS A 34 9.41 -1.71 29.64
CA LYS A 34 9.51 -3.12 29.22
C LYS A 34 8.23 -3.90 29.48
N ILE A 35 7.55 -3.59 30.61
CA ILE A 35 6.23 -4.16 30.89
C ILE A 35 5.24 -3.72 29.83
N MET A 36 5.20 -2.41 29.52
CA MET A 36 4.32 -1.87 28.48
C MET A 36 4.62 -2.47 27.10
N GLY A 37 5.93 -2.63 26.77
CA GLY A 37 6.35 -3.32 25.55
C GLY A 37 5.91 -4.79 25.49
N LEU A 38 6.01 -5.53 26.62
CA LEU A 38 5.55 -6.91 26.71
C LEU A 38 4.03 -7.02 26.54
N ILE A 39 3.28 -6.17 27.24
CA ILE A 39 1.82 -6.11 27.10
C ILE A 39 1.42 -5.85 25.65
N LEU A 40 2.08 -4.86 25.02
CA LEU A 40 1.82 -4.53 23.61
C LEU A 40 2.13 -5.71 22.69
N ILE A 41 3.24 -6.40 22.88
CA ILE A 41 3.61 -7.60 22.09
C ILE A 41 2.58 -8.72 22.28
N VAL A 42 2.14 -8.97 23.51
CA VAL A 42 1.13 -10.00 23.80
C VAL A 42 -0.21 -9.63 23.16
N VAL A 43 -0.69 -8.40 23.35
CA VAL A 43 -1.95 -7.93 22.78
C VAL A 43 -1.91 -7.99 21.24
N LEU A 44 -0.85 -7.46 20.62
CA LEU A 44 -0.70 -7.53 19.16
C LEU A 44 -0.53 -8.98 18.67
N GLY A 45 0.20 -9.81 19.42
CA GLY A 45 0.33 -11.24 19.11
C GLY A 45 -1.02 -11.94 19.09
N VAL A 46 -1.84 -11.75 20.11
CA VAL A 46 -3.20 -12.31 20.20
C VAL A 46 -4.07 -11.79 19.04
N LEU A 47 -4.08 -10.48 18.81
CA LEU A 47 -4.92 -9.86 17.76
C LEU A 47 -4.51 -10.25 16.34
N VAL A 48 -3.26 -10.62 16.11
CA VAL A 48 -2.77 -11.02 14.77
C VAL A 48 -2.75 -12.53 14.61
N VAL A 49 -2.21 -13.26 15.59
CA VAL A 49 -1.98 -14.71 15.45
C VAL A 49 -3.29 -15.50 15.48
N ILE A 50 -4.24 -15.13 16.36
CA ILE A 50 -5.52 -15.86 16.44
C ILE A 50 -6.30 -15.80 15.12
N PRO A 51 -6.52 -14.61 14.48
CA PRO A 51 -7.18 -14.56 13.19
C PRO A 51 -6.43 -15.32 12.09
N LEU A 52 -5.08 -15.29 12.08
CA LEU A 52 -4.29 -16.05 11.10
C LEU A 52 -4.48 -17.56 11.27
N ILE A 53 -4.49 -18.06 12.51
CA ILE A 53 -4.77 -19.46 12.80
C ILE A 53 -6.19 -19.83 12.34
N GLN A 54 -7.19 -18.99 12.63
CA GLN A 54 -8.57 -19.22 12.19
C GLN A 54 -8.69 -19.24 10.65
N ILE A 55 -7.96 -18.41 9.93
CA ILE A 55 -7.92 -18.42 8.47
C ILE A 55 -7.31 -19.75 7.96
N VAL A 56 -6.23 -20.24 8.57
CA VAL A 56 -5.59 -21.51 8.18
C VAL A 56 -6.52 -22.69 8.47
N ILE A 57 -7.13 -22.72 9.65
CA ILE A 57 -8.11 -23.77 10.02
C ILE A 57 -9.30 -23.72 9.07
N GLY A 58 -9.90 -22.54 8.86
CA GLY A 58 -11.06 -22.38 7.97
C GLY A 58 -10.78 -22.67 6.49
N ALA A 59 -9.52 -22.51 6.04
CA ALA A 59 -9.10 -22.93 4.71
C ALA A 59 -8.93 -24.45 4.58
N SER A 60 -8.80 -25.15 5.71
CA SER A 60 -8.51 -26.59 5.76
C SER A 60 -9.60 -27.42 6.45
N THR A 61 -10.78 -26.83 6.71
CA THR A 61 -11.92 -27.54 7.29
C THR A 61 -13.21 -27.24 6.51
N PHE A 62 -14.14 -28.21 6.47
CA PHE A 62 -15.46 -27.99 5.90
C PHE A 62 -16.28 -27.05 6.77
N SER A 63 -16.84 -26.01 6.18
CA SER A 63 -17.81 -25.12 6.81
C SER A 63 -19.25 -25.65 6.62
N TYR A 64 -20.19 -25.15 7.41
CA TYR A 64 -21.62 -25.50 7.25
C TYR A 64 -22.12 -25.24 5.81
N SER A 65 -21.71 -24.14 5.20
CA SER A 65 -22.11 -23.80 3.82
C SER A 65 -21.53 -24.75 2.76
N ASP A 66 -20.40 -25.39 3.02
CA ASP A 66 -19.79 -26.36 2.11
C ASP A 66 -20.53 -27.71 2.15
N VAL A 67 -20.88 -28.17 3.37
CA VAL A 67 -21.65 -29.37 3.60
C VAL A 67 -23.06 -29.23 3.00
N ALA A 68 -23.78 -28.15 3.37
CA ALA A 68 -25.16 -27.94 2.94
C ALA A 68 -25.35 -27.80 1.43
N ARG A 69 -24.33 -27.32 0.69
CA ARG A 69 -24.48 -26.96 -0.73
C ARG A 69 -23.66 -27.81 -1.70
N ARG A 70 -22.59 -28.47 -1.26
CA ARG A 70 -21.59 -29.06 -2.16
C ARG A 70 -21.07 -30.44 -1.80
N ASN A 71 -21.03 -30.75 -0.53
CA ASN A 71 -20.52 -32.03 0.00
C ASN A 71 -21.43 -32.50 1.13
N PRO A 72 -22.66 -33.00 0.80
CA PRO A 72 -23.64 -33.39 1.82
C PRO A 72 -23.14 -34.50 2.78
N ASP A 73 -22.22 -35.35 2.27
CA ASP A 73 -21.66 -36.48 3.04
C ASP A 73 -20.51 -36.08 3.96
N ALA A 74 -20.00 -34.84 3.84
CA ALA A 74 -18.90 -34.35 4.66
C ALA A 74 -19.42 -33.86 6.02
N GLN A 75 -18.62 -34.02 7.08
CA GLN A 75 -18.93 -33.48 8.39
C GLN A 75 -18.37 -32.08 8.55
N VAL A 76 -19.14 -31.14 9.14
CA VAL A 76 -18.69 -29.80 9.48
C VAL A 76 -17.53 -29.89 10.46
N GLY A 77 -16.45 -29.14 10.17
CA GLY A 77 -15.22 -29.17 10.97
C GLY A 77 -14.23 -30.28 10.62
N ALA A 78 -14.58 -31.23 9.75
CA ALA A 78 -13.63 -32.24 9.28
C ALA A 78 -12.54 -31.63 8.42
N TRP A 79 -11.31 -32.10 8.58
CA TRP A 79 -10.16 -31.64 7.79
C TRP A 79 -10.30 -31.97 6.30
N THR A 80 -9.94 -31.01 5.45
CA THR A 80 -10.08 -31.16 4.00
C THR A 80 -9.05 -30.35 3.24
N ILE A 81 -8.67 -30.85 2.06
CA ILE A 81 -7.90 -30.10 1.06
C ILE A 81 -8.80 -29.56 -0.06
N TYR A 82 -10.13 -29.73 0.04
CA TYR A 82 -11.12 -29.37 -0.98
C TYR A 82 -10.99 -27.91 -1.44
N HIS A 83 -10.83 -26.96 -0.52
CA HIS A 83 -10.72 -25.53 -0.85
C HIS A 83 -9.45 -25.23 -1.65
N TRP A 84 -8.35 -25.90 -1.32
CA TRP A 84 -7.08 -25.80 -2.03
C TRP A 84 -7.15 -26.38 -3.43
N GLN A 85 -7.70 -27.59 -3.57
CA GLN A 85 -7.91 -28.22 -4.88
C GLN A 85 -8.83 -27.34 -5.74
N ARG A 86 -9.86 -26.75 -5.16
CA ARG A 86 -10.79 -25.89 -5.86
C ARG A 86 -10.13 -24.62 -6.40
N ILE A 87 -9.16 -24.04 -5.69
CA ILE A 87 -8.45 -22.84 -6.11
C ILE A 87 -7.33 -23.16 -7.11
N MET A 88 -6.63 -24.29 -6.91
CA MET A 88 -5.39 -24.59 -7.63
C MET A 88 -5.54 -25.58 -8.78
N ALA A 89 -6.48 -26.52 -8.68
CA ALA A 89 -6.58 -27.68 -9.56
C ALA A 89 -8.00 -27.95 -10.10
N SER A 90 -8.86 -26.93 -10.16
CA SER A 90 -10.23 -27.08 -10.69
C SER A 90 -10.45 -26.26 -11.96
N PRO A 91 -11.49 -26.56 -12.75
CA PRO A 91 -11.91 -25.71 -13.86
C PRO A 91 -12.22 -24.25 -13.46
N LEU A 92 -12.44 -24.01 -12.17
CA LEU A 92 -12.70 -22.68 -11.61
C LEU A 92 -11.42 -21.91 -11.27
N THR A 93 -10.24 -22.54 -11.28
CA THR A 93 -8.93 -21.92 -10.96
C THR A 93 -8.70 -20.61 -11.72
N PRO A 94 -8.95 -20.52 -13.05
CA PRO A 94 -8.77 -19.26 -13.76
C PRO A 94 -9.65 -18.12 -13.21
N ALA A 95 -10.88 -18.41 -12.81
CA ALA A 95 -11.82 -17.41 -12.33
C ALA A 95 -11.64 -17.08 -10.84
N LEU A 96 -11.15 -18.03 -10.04
CA LEU A 96 -10.99 -17.86 -8.60
C LEU A 96 -9.65 -17.23 -8.23
N LEU A 97 -8.57 -17.62 -8.90
CA LEU A 97 -7.20 -17.22 -8.54
C LEU A 97 -6.50 -16.44 -9.66
N VAL A 98 -6.39 -17.04 -10.88
CA VAL A 98 -5.50 -16.50 -11.91
C VAL A 98 -5.93 -15.12 -12.40
N LYS A 99 -7.19 -14.97 -12.84
CA LYS A 99 -7.71 -13.67 -13.31
C LYS A 99 -7.69 -12.60 -12.21
N PRO A 100 -8.18 -12.85 -10.97
CA PRO A 100 -8.06 -11.89 -9.88
C PRO A 100 -6.62 -11.49 -9.55
N LEU A 101 -5.67 -12.44 -9.61
CA LEU A 101 -4.25 -12.17 -9.39
C LEU A 101 -3.67 -11.29 -10.50
N LEU A 102 -3.92 -11.63 -11.77
CA LEU A 102 -3.49 -10.82 -12.91
C LEU A 102 -4.10 -9.42 -12.88
N HIS A 103 -5.38 -9.27 -12.52
CA HIS A 103 -6.02 -7.98 -12.36
C HIS A 103 -5.38 -7.16 -11.23
N SER A 104 -5.08 -7.78 -10.08
CA SER A 104 -4.39 -7.11 -8.96
C SER A 104 -3.00 -6.63 -9.38
N LEU A 105 -2.22 -7.48 -10.06
CA LEU A 105 -0.91 -7.13 -10.58
C LEU A 105 -0.97 -6.02 -11.64
N ALA A 106 -1.90 -6.13 -12.59
CA ALA A 106 -2.10 -5.11 -13.62
C ALA A 106 -2.44 -3.74 -13.02
N ILE A 107 -3.37 -3.69 -12.04
CA ILE A 107 -3.69 -2.47 -11.31
C ILE A 107 -2.44 -1.93 -10.60
N ALA A 108 -1.74 -2.77 -9.82
CA ALA A 108 -0.58 -2.33 -9.07
C ALA A 108 0.52 -1.75 -9.99
N ILE A 109 0.79 -2.41 -11.11
CA ILE A 109 1.75 -1.93 -12.11
C ILE A 109 1.23 -0.63 -12.75
N GLY A 110 -0.03 -0.59 -13.18
CA GLY A 110 -0.64 0.60 -13.79
C GLY A 110 -0.57 1.82 -12.87
N VAL A 111 -0.90 1.65 -11.59
CA VAL A 111 -0.82 2.71 -10.59
C VAL A 111 0.62 3.19 -10.42
N VAL A 112 1.59 2.29 -10.32
CA VAL A 112 3.00 2.67 -10.18
C VAL A 112 3.49 3.43 -11.41
N LEU A 113 3.16 2.96 -12.60
CA LEU A 113 3.58 3.60 -13.87
C LEU A 113 3.09 5.04 -14.01
N VAL A 114 1.98 5.39 -13.36
CA VAL A 114 1.42 6.76 -13.41
C VAL A 114 1.78 7.54 -12.14
N ALA A 115 1.60 6.98 -10.96
CA ALA A 115 1.79 7.67 -9.68
C ALA A 115 3.26 8.01 -9.39
N LEU A 116 4.20 7.11 -9.75
CA LEU A 116 5.62 7.32 -9.50
C LEU A 116 6.20 8.47 -10.34
N PRO A 117 6.01 8.54 -11.66
CA PRO A 117 6.45 9.69 -12.46
C PRO A 117 5.76 10.99 -12.03
N LEU A 118 4.44 10.95 -11.78
CA LEU A 118 3.66 12.12 -11.38
C LEU A 118 4.17 12.70 -10.05
N GLY A 119 4.29 11.88 -9.02
CA GLY A 119 4.80 12.30 -7.71
C GLY A 119 6.26 12.75 -7.77
N SER A 120 7.09 12.11 -8.59
CA SER A 120 8.50 12.49 -8.79
C SER A 120 8.64 13.83 -9.51
N LEU A 121 7.80 14.08 -10.52
CA LEU A 121 7.75 15.36 -11.22
C LEU A 121 7.34 16.49 -10.29
N LEU A 122 6.28 16.28 -9.49
CA LEU A 122 5.85 17.26 -8.49
C LEU A 122 6.92 17.52 -7.44
N ALA A 123 7.61 16.47 -6.97
CA ALA A 123 8.74 16.60 -6.04
C ALA A 123 9.86 17.46 -6.63
N TRP A 124 10.21 17.23 -7.89
CA TRP A 124 11.23 18.02 -8.59
C TRP A 124 10.79 19.47 -8.73
N LEU A 125 9.57 19.74 -9.17
CA LEU A 125 9.02 21.09 -9.32
C LEU A 125 9.02 21.86 -8.00
N VAL A 126 8.57 21.25 -6.91
CA VAL A 126 8.46 21.89 -5.60
C VAL A 126 9.82 22.11 -4.94
N VAL A 127 10.74 21.15 -5.04
CA VAL A 127 12.02 21.21 -4.32
C VAL A 127 13.11 21.94 -5.13
N ARG A 128 13.20 21.67 -6.45
CA ARG A 128 14.32 22.11 -7.31
C ARG A 128 14.03 23.35 -8.15
N THR A 129 12.81 23.89 -8.12
CA THR A 129 12.49 25.06 -8.94
C THR A 129 12.11 26.27 -8.10
N ASP A 130 12.03 27.43 -8.77
CA ASP A 130 11.56 28.69 -8.20
C ASP A 130 10.04 28.87 -8.29
N LEU A 131 9.29 27.76 -8.23
CA LEU A 131 7.84 27.76 -8.30
C LEU A 131 7.23 28.65 -7.20
N PRO A 132 6.29 29.56 -7.53
CA PRO A 132 5.60 30.36 -6.51
C PRO A 132 4.75 29.47 -5.61
N LEU A 133 4.58 29.86 -4.34
CA LEU A 133 3.80 29.12 -3.33
C LEU A 133 4.22 27.65 -3.15
N LYS A 134 5.48 27.29 -3.49
CA LYS A 134 5.95 25.89 -3.44
C LYS A 134 5.80 25.20 -2.10
N LYS A 135 5.91 25.92 -0.97
CA LYS A 135 5.67 25.36 0.38
C LYS A 135 4.21 24.94 0.55
N LEU A 136 3.28 25.79 0.10
CA LEU A 136 1.84 25.49 0.15
C LEU A 136 1.52 24.29 -0.75
N MET A 137 2.00 24.30 -1.99
CA MET A 137 1.83 23.18 -2.93
C MET A 137 2.40 21.87 -2.39
N GLY A 138 3.58 21.92 -1.74
CA GLY A 138 4.16 20.75 -1.10
C GLY A 138 3.29 20.17 0.02
N ASN A 139 2.74 21.01 0.89
CA ASN A 139 1.87 20.57 1.95
C ASN A 139 0.53 20.03 1.42
N LEU A 140 -0.07 20.72 0.45
CA LEU A 140 -1.32 20.29 -0.18
C LEU A 140 -1.16 18.97 -0.95
N SER A 141 0.02 18.70 -1.54
CA SER A 141 0.28 17.44 -2.27
C SER A 141 0.17 16.20 -1.40
N ILE A 142 0.20 16.32 -0.07
CA ILE A 142 0.11 15.19 0.85
C ILE A 142 -1.36 14.86 1.20
N ILE A 143 -2.27 15.81 1.07
CA ILE A 143 -3.67 15.66 1.49
C ILE A 143 -4.38 14.47 0.84
N PRO A 144 -4.25 14.18 -0.48
CA PRO A 144 -4.91 13.04 -1.10
C PRO A 144 -4.56 11.69 -0.46
N TYR A 145 -3.38 11.57 0.13
CA TYR A 145 -2.96 10.36 0.85
C TYR A 145 -3.68 10.19 2.20
N VAL A 146 -4.01 11.29 2.87
CA VAL A 146 -4.68 11.24 4.19
C VAL A 146 -6.13 10.77 4.05
N MET A 147 -6.74 11.00 2.89
CA MET A 147 -8.09 10.51 2.61
C MET A 147 -8.08 8.99 2.41
N PRO A 148 -9.07 8.23 2.91
CA PRO A 148 -9.20 6.82 2.59
C PRO A 148 -9.33 6.56 1.08
N SER A 149 -8.73 5.50 0.56
CA SER A 149 -8.73 5.21 -0.89
C SER A 149 -10.13 5.02 -1.49
N TRP A 150 -11.09 4.51 -0.70
CA TRP A 150 -12.48 4.36 -1.14
C TRP A 150 -13.19 5.69 -1.35
N VAL A 151 -12.76 6.77 -0.68
CA VAL A 151 -13.30 8.12 -0.89
C VAL A 151 -13.00 8.62 -2.30
N MET A 152 -11.77 8.38 -2.81
CA MET A 152 -11.41 8.69 -4.18
C MET A 152 -12.23 7.90 -5.19
N ALA A 153 -12.48 6.63 -4.90
CA ALA A 153 -13.32 5.78 -5.74
C ALA A 153 -14.79 6.24 -5.73
N LEU A 154 -15.30 6.65 -4.57
CA LEU A 154 -16.67 7.13 -4.45
C LEU A 154 -16.85 8.47 -5.18
N ALA A 155 -15.90 9.39 -5.06
CA ALA A 155 -15.92 10.63 -5.83
C ALA A 155 -15.89 10.36 -7.34
N TRP A 156 -14.99 9.47 -7.79
CA TRP A 156 -14.96 9.03 -9.18
C TRP A 156 -16.31 8.46 -9.63
N PHE A 157 -16.84 7.52 -8.85
CA PHE A 157 -18.12 6.89 -9.07
C PHE A 157 -19.26 7.92 -9.20
N THR A 158 -19.34 8.88 -8.28
CA THR A 158 -20.39 9.92 -8.30
C THR A 158 -20.32 10.78 -9.55
N VAL A 159 -19.13 11.10 -10.03
CA VAL A 159 -18.94 11.93 -11.24
C VAL A 159 -19.19 11.12 -12.51
N PHE A 160 -18.58 9.96 -12.64
CA PHE A 160 -18.42 9.22 -13.90
C PHE A 160 -19.31 7.98 -14.03
N LYS A 161 -20.12 7.60 -13.02
CA LYS A 161 -21.04 6.46 -13.19
C LYS A 161 -22.02 6.73 -14.34
N ASN A 162 -22.45 5.67 -15.00
CA ASN A 162 -23.44 5.76 -16.04
C ASN A 162 -24.64 4.85 -15.76
N SER A 163 -25.80 5.21 -16.29
CA SER A 163 -27.05 4.47 -16.13
C SER A 163 -27.03 3.06 -16.76
N ARG A 164 -26.17 2.83 -17.76
CA ARG A 164 -26.04 1.55 -18.48
C ARG A 164 -25.57 0.40 -17.57
N ILE A 165 -24.72 0.68 -16.58
CA ILE A 165 -24.18 -0.33 -15.67
C ILE A 165 -24.68 -0.09 -14.25
N GLY A 166 -24.75 1.17 -13.80
CA GLY A 166 -25.07 1.53 -12.42
C GLY A 166 -26.56 1.79 -12.14
N GLY A 167 -27.42 1.73 -13.15
CA GLY A 167 -28.87 1.95 -13.03
C GLY A 167 -29.30 3.40 -12.81
N ALA A 168 -28.43 4.27 -12.27
CA ALA A 168 -28.68 5.70 -12.06
C ALA A 168 -27.55 6.53 -12.70
N PRO A 169 -27.88 7.72 -13.27
CA PRO A 169 -26.88 8.59 -13.89
C PRO A 169 -25.90 9.13 -12.84
N GLY A 170 -24.64 9.37 -13.27
CA GLY A 170 -23.67 10.15 -12.52
C GLY A 170 -23.84 11.65 -12.78
N PHE A 171 -23.00 12.45 -12.11
CA PHE A 171 -23.05 13.91 -12.26
C PHE A 171 -22.89 14.35 -13.73
N LEU A 172 -21.92 13.81 -14.47
CA LEU A 172 -21.72 14.16 -15.88
C LEU A 172 -22.88 13.72 -16.77
N GLU A 173 -23.42 12.55 -16.55
CA GLU A 173 -24.58 12.06 -17.34
C GLU A 173 -25.85 12.87 -17.03
N SER A 174 -26.02 13.34 -15.77
CA SER A 174 -27.16 14.18 -15.39
C SER A 174 -27.16 15.57 -16.06
N ILE A 175 -26.00 16.06 -16.49
CA ILE A 175 -25.85 17.31 -17.26
C ILE A 175 -25.74 17.07 -18.75
N GLY A 176 -26.07 15.85 -19.23
CA GLY A 176 -26.13 15.49 -20.66
C GLY A 176 -24.82 15.00 -21.28
N ILE A 177 -23.73 14.82 -20.47
CA ILE A 177 -22.45 14.31 -20.96
C ILE A 177 -22.42 12.79 -20.84
N MET A 178 -22.45 12.08 -21.98
CA MET A 178 -22.35 10.62 -21.98
C MET A 178 -20.98 10.14 -21.56
N VAL A 179 -20.93 9.32 -20.50
CA VAL A 179 -19.69 8.74 -19.99
C VAL A 179 -19.53 7.31 -20.53
N PRO A 180 -18.42 6.98 -21.22
CA PRO A 180 -18.18 5.64 -21.71
C PRO A 180 -17.89 4.66 -20.57
N ASN A 181 -18.29 3.39 -20.73
CA ASN A 181 -18.16 2.36 -19.70
C ASN A 181 -16.73 2.17 -19.21
N TRP A 182 -15.74 2.27 -20.08
CA TRP A 182 -14.32 2.10 -19.72
C TRP A 182 -13.78 3.21 -18.81
N LEU A 183 -14.42 4.39 -18.79
CA LEU A 183 -14.07 5.50 -17.88
C LEU A 183 -14.88 5.43 -16.58
N SER A 184 -16.07 4.84 -16.62
CA SER A 184 -16.95 4.70 -15.44
C SER A 184 -16.49 3.58 -14.52
N TYR A 185 -16.12 2.41 -15.08
CA TYR A 185 -15.85 1.20 -14.30
C TYR A 185 -14.68 0.39 -14.87
N GLY A 186 -14.10 -0.45 -14.04
CA GLY A 186 -13.05 -1.39 -14.43
C GLY A 186 -11.63 -0.87 -14.19
N TYR A 187 -10.70 -1.35 -15.03
CA TYR A 187 -9.26 -1.14 -14.84
C TYR A 187 -8.84 0.34 -14.81
N ILE A 188 -9.25 1.12 -15.81
CA ILE A 188 -8.80 2.51 -15.99
C ILE A 188 -9.21 3.42 -14.83
N PRO A 189 -10.49 3.50 -14.43
CA PRO A 189 -10.89 4.33 -13.32
C PRO A 189 -10.28 3.88 -11.99
N ILE A 190 -10.07 2.57 -11.78
CA ILE A 190 -9.36 2.06 -10.60
C ILE A 190 -7.93 2.59 -10.58
N VAL A 191 -7.20 2.49 -11.69
CA VAL A 191 -5.81 2.98 -11.77
C VAL A 191 -5.74 4.48 -11.55
N LEU A 192 -6.64 5.27 -12.16
CA LEU A 192 -6.62 6.73 -12.03
C LEU A 192 -6.98 7.18 -10.61
N ALA A 193 -8.04 6.65 -10.02
CA ALA A 193 -8.43 6.97 -8.64
C ALA A 193 -7.34 6.59 -7.63
N MET A 194 -6.73 5.41 -7.80
CA MET A 194 -5.62 4.97 -6.95
C MET A 194 -4.34 5.77 -7.20
N THR A 195 -4.09 6.24 -8.41
CA THR A 195 -2.97 7.13 -8.73
C THR A 195 -3.07 8.43 -7.94
N ILE A 196 -4.25 9.06 -7.90
CA ILE A 196 -4.49 10.30 -7.13
C ILE A 196 -4.24 10.05 -5.63
N HIS A 197 -4.61 8.89 -5.13
CA HIS A 197 -4.38 8.54 -3.72
C HIS A 197 -2.91 8.21 -3.41
N TYR A 198 -2.14 7.62 -4.34
CA TYR A 198 -0.81 7.09 -4.08
C TYR A 198 0.37 7.93 -4.61
N PHE A 199 0.16 8.91 -5.51
CA PHE A 199 1.26 9.77 -5.96
C PHE A 199 1.98 10.51 -4.80
N PRO A 200 1.31 10.87 -3.67
CA PRO A 200 1.99 11.53 -2.56
C PRO A 200 3.10 10.70 -1.93
N TYR A 201 3.05 9.36 -2.02
CA TYR A 201 4.18 8.53 -1.56
C TYR A 201 5.46 8.78 -2.37
N ALA A 202 5.33 8.82 -3.70
CA ALA A 202 6.45 9.16 -4.56
C ALA A 202 6.91 10.60 -4.30
N PHE A 203 5.97 11.54 -4.17
CA PHE A 203 6.27 12.93 -3.85
C PHE A 203 7.09 13.05 -2.57
N ILE A 204 6.68 12.44 -1.46
CA ILE A 204 7.36 12.55 -0.16
C ILE A 204 8.76 11.92 -0.23
N LEU A 205 8.88 10.69 -0.75
CA LEU A 205 10.15 9.97 -0.79
C LEU A 205 11.17 10.62 -1.71
N VAL A 206 10.72 11.08 -2.87
CA VAL A 206 11.58 11.73 -3.86
C VAL A 206 11.94 13.15 -3.43
N SER A 207 11.00 13.91 -2.85
CA SER A 207 11.29 15.23 -2.28
C SER A 207 12.37 15.17 -1.20
N GLY A 208 12.26 14.19 -0.29
CA GLY A 208 13.28 13.97 0.74
C GLY A 208 14.64 13.60 0.16
N ALA A 209 14.68 12.77 -0.88
CA ALA A 209 15.91 12.42 -1.55
C ALA A 209 16.55 13.63 -2.27
N ILE A 210 15.76 14.39 -3.02
CA ILE A 210 16.22 15.60 -3.71
C ILE A 210 16.72 16.66 -2.72
N ALA A 211 16.02 16.85 -1.60
CA ALA A 211 16.39 17.83 -0.57
C ALA A 211 17.68 17.46 0.17
N SER A 212 18.01 16.18 0.26
CA SER A 212 19.24 15.69 0.91
C SER A 212 20.46 15.59 -0.01
N MET A 213 20.29 15.86 -1.31
CA MET A 213 21.40 15.80 -2.28
C MET A 213 22.28 17.02 -2.16
N ASP A 214 23.62 16.80 -2.15
CA ASP A 214 24.60 17.86 -2.19
C ASP A 214 24.67 18.49 -3.60
N SER A 215 24.38 19.80 -3.69
CA SER A 215 24.48 20.54 -4.95
C SER A 215 25.90 20.69 -5.48
N GLN A 216 26.92 20.50 -4.64
CA GLN A 216 28.32 20.58 -5.04
C GLN A 216 28.68 19.53 -6.11
N LEU A 217 28.09 18.33 -6.02
CA LEU A 217 28.28 17.28 -7.03
C LEU A 217 27.82 17.72 -8.44
N GLU A 218 26.69 18.40 -8.50
CA GLU A 218 26.15 18.92 -9.76
C GLU A 218 26.97 20.12 -10.28
N GLU A 219 27.45 20.98 -9.36
CA GLU A 219 28.28 22.13 -9.69
C GLU A 219 29.65 21.70 -10.21
N THR A 220 30.29 20.74 -9.54
CA THR A 220 31.55 20.16 -10.00
C THR A 220 31.40 19.54 -11.39
N GLY A 221 30.33 18.80 -11.64
CA GLY A 221 30.04 18.27 -12.97
C GLY A 221 29.94 19.36 -14.04
N ARG A 222 29.31 20.51 -13.72
CA ARG A 222 29.20 21.64 -14.64
C ARG A 222 30.54 22.38 -14.88
N VAL A 223 31.33 22.56 -13.82
CA VAL A 223 32.66 23.13 -13.90
C VAL A 223 33.55 22.28 -14.81
N LEU A 224 33.39 20.95 -14.78
CA LEU A 224 34.08 20.02 -15.68
C LEU A 224 33.48 19.96 -17.09
N GLY A 225 32.57 20.88 -17.45
CA GLY A 225 32.03 21.00 -18.82
C GLY A 225 30.80 20.08 -19.08
N ALA A 226 30.25 19.38 -18.09
CA ALA A 226 29.08 18.54 -18.31
C ALA A 226 27.82 19.39 -18.58
N SER A 227 27.08 19.06 -19.63
CA SER A 227 25.77 19.67 -19.92
C SER A 227 24.75 19.36 -18.82
N GLN A 228 23.72 20.20 -18.69
CA GLN A 228 22.65 19.99 -17.70
C GLN A 228 21.98 18.60 -17.84
N LYS A 229 21.79 18.11 -19.06
CA LYS A 229 21.26 16.78 -19.35
C LYS A 229 22.20 15.67 -18.86
N THR A 230 23.50 15.86 -19.01
CA THR A 230 24.54 14.93 -18.55
C THR A 230 24.56 14.86 -17.03
N VAL A 231 24.52 16.00 -16.33
CA VAL A 231 24.42 16.08 -14.86
C VAL A 231 23.18 15.37 -14.38
N LEU A 232 22.01 15.67 -14.97
CA LEU A 232 20.74 15.03 -14.59
C LEU A 232 20.80 13.51 -14.74
N ARG A 233 21.32 13.00 -15.88
CA ARG A 233 21.33 11.56 -16.19
C ARG A 233 22.41 10.78 -15.43
N LYS A 234 23.63 11.38 -15.27
CA LYS A 234 24.78 10.67 -14.70
C LYS A 234 25.00 10.93 -13.20
N ILE A 235 24.44 11.99 -12.63
CA ILE A 235 24.61 12.35 -11.22
C ILE A 235 23.26 12.33 -10.50
N THR A 236 22.32 13.20 -10.88
CA THR A 236 21.06 13.40 -10.13
C THR A 236 20.18 12.15 -10.16
N PHE A 237 19.92 11.58 -11.34
CA PHE A 237 19.04 10.42 -11.47
C PHE A 237 19.54 9.16 -10.74
N PRO A 238 20.84 8.76 -10.88
CA PRO A 238 21.38 7.62 -10.13
C PRO A 238 21.29 7.80 -8.61
N LEU A 239 21.51 9.02 -8.10
CA LEU A 239 21.37 9.31 -6.67
C LEU A 239 19.91 9.24 -6.18
N MET A 240 18.93 9.44 -7.07
CA MET A 240 17.50 9.29 -6.77
C MET A 240 17.00 7.85 -6.86
N LEU A 241 17.71 6.95 -7.56
CA LEU A 241 17.26 5.57 -7.77
C LEU A 241 16.84 4.82 -6.49
N PRO A 242 17.56 4.93 -5.35
CA PRO A 242 17.13 4.27 -4.11
C PRO A 242 15.78 4.79 -3.58
N ALA A 243 15.51 6.09 -3.74
CA ALA A 243 14.23 6.69 -3.34
C ALA A 243 13.11 6.31 -4.30
N LEU A 244 13.37 6.31 -5.61
CA LEU A 244 12.44 5.84 -6.63
C LEU A 244 12.10 4.36 -6.44
N GLY A 245 13.10 3.52 -6.17
CA GLY A 245 12.89 2.10 -5.87
C GLY A 245 12.03 1.88 -4.61
N SER A 246 12.29 2.67 -3.55
CA SER A 246 11.47 2.64 -2.33
C SER A 246 10.03 3.08 -2.59
N ALA A 247 9.83 4.14 -3.37
CA ALA A 247 8.51 4.62 -3.75
C ALA A 247 7.77 3.60 -4.63
N PHE A 248 8.47 2.99 -5.60
CA PHE A 248 7.94 1.90 -6.43
C PHE A 248 7.38 0.78 -5.58
N VAL A 249 8.21 0.19 -4.69
CA VAL A 249 7.81 -0.98 -3.88
C VAL A 249 6.67 -0.60 -2.93
N LEU A 250 6.71 0.60 -2.34
CA LEU A 250 5.66 1.07 -1.43
C LEU A 250 4.32 1.24 -2.14
N ILE A 251 4.30 1.94 -3.28
CA ILE A 251 3.08 2.15 -4.08
C ILE A 251 2.55 0.81 -4.59
N PHE A 252 3.43 -0.04 -5.12
CA PHE A 252 3.07 -1.37 -5.61
C PHE A 252 2.41 -2.22 -4.52
N SER A 253 3.04 -2.32 -3.34
CA SER A 253 2.53 -3.10 -2.21
C SER A 253 1.18 -2.60 -1.72
N LYS A 254 1.01 -1.28 -1.63
CA LYS A 254 -0.25 -0.64 -1.22
C LYS A 254 -1.35 -0.87 -2.25
N ALA A 255 -1.04 -0.69 -3.53
CA ALA A 255 -2.00 -0.88 -4.62
C ALA A 255 -2.46 -2.34 -4.72
N LEU A 256 -1.54 -3.30 -4.57
CA LEU A 256 -1.84 -4.72 -4.64
C LEU A 256 -2.84 -5.19 -3.55
N GLY A 257 -2.71 -4.65 -2.32
CA GLY A 257 -3.56 -5.01 -1.18
C GLY A 257 -4.84 -4.18 -1.05
N THR A 258 -5.06 -3.19 -1.90
CA THR A 258 -6.22 -2.30 -1.77
C THR A 258 -7.52 -3.01 -2.12
N PHE A 259 -8.52 -2.88 -1.25
CA PHE A 259 -9.87 -3.42 -1.43
C PHE A 259 -10.87 -2.34 -1.89
N GLY A 260 -10.93 -1.19 -1.23
CA GLY A 260 -12.03 -0.23 -1.35
C GLY A 260 -12.27 0.30 -2.76
N THR A 261 -11.23 0.77 -3.44
CA THR A 261 -11.33 1.29 -4.81
C THR A 261 -11.77 0.23 -5.82
N PRO A 262 -11.16 -0.99 -5.87
CA PRO A 262 -11.63 -2.07 -6.73
C PRO A 262 -13.03 -2.58 -6.37
N ALA A 263 -13.46 -2.47 -5.11
CA ALA A 263 -14.81 -2.87 -4.71
C ALA A 263 -15.87 -1.94 -5.33
N ILE A 264 -15.64 -0.62 -5.31
CA ILE A 264 -16.59 0.36 -5.85
C ILE A 264 -16.59 0.36 -7.38
N LEU A 265 -15.41 0.38 -8.00
CA LEU A 265 -15.27 0.59 -9.45
C LEU A 265 -15.11 -0.71 -10.25
N GLY A 266 -14.82 -1.84 -9.61
CA GLY A 266 -14.59 -3.11 -10.29
C GLY A 266 -15.75 -4.10 -10.19
N LEU A 267 -16.40 -4.21 -9.02
CA LEU A 267 -17.48 -5.19 -8.81
C LEU A 267 -18.65 -5.06 -9.79
N PRO A 268 -19.13 -3.84 -10.14
CA PRO A 268 -20.24 -3.69 -11.10
C PRO A 268 -19.98 -4.35 -12.45
N VAL A 269 -18.73 -4.38 -12.89
CA VAL A 269 -18.31 -4.99 -14.17
C VAL A 269 -17.62 -6.35 -14.00
N LYS A 270 -17.73 -6.95 -12.83
CA LYS A 270 -17.11 -8.26 -12.48
C LYS A 270 -15.57 -8.27 -12.65
N TYR A 271 -14.94 -7.12 -12.53
CA TYR A 271 -13.49 -6.97 -12.55
C TYR A 271 -12.93 -7.22 -11.14
N TYR A 272 -12.68 -8.48 -10.84
CA TYR A 272 -12.24 -8.91 -9.50
C TYR A 272 -10.73 -8.79 -9.35
N THR A 273 -10.28 -8.16 -8.24
CA THR A 273 -8.94 -8.35 -7.67
C THR A 273 -8.97 -9.50 -6.67
N VAL A 274 -7.81 -9.93 -6.16
CA VAL A 274 -7.78 -10.99 -5.13
C VAL A 274 -8.59 -10.56 -3.90
N ALA A 275 -8.43 -9.33 -3.42
CA ALA A 275 -9.16 -8.81 -2.27
C ALA A 275 -10.68 -8.78 -2.49
N THR A 276 -11.14 -8.30 -3.64
CA THR A 276 -12.58 -8.28 -3.97
C THR A 276 -13.13 -9.67 -4.26
N ARG A 277 -12.30 -10.60 -4.74
CA ARG A 277 -12.69 -12.01 -4.93
C ARG A 277 -12.88 -12.71 -3.60
N VAL A 278 -12.03 -12.46 -2.61
CA VAL A 278 -12.22 -12.92 -1.23
C VAL A 278 -13.58 -12.45 -0.70
N TYR A 279 -13.85 -11.16 -0.77
CA TYR A 279 -15.11 -10.58 -0.34
C TYR A 279 -16.34 -11.24 -1.02
N HIS A 280 -16.27 -11.35 -2.35
CA HIS A 280 -17.33 -12.00 -3.14
C HIS A 280 -17.52 -13.47 -2.74
N SER A 281 -16.44 -14.21 -2.45
CA SER A 281 -16.51 -15.60 -2.02
C SER A 281 -17.19 -15.74 -0.64
N ILE A 282 -16.87 -14.86 0.30
CA ILE A 282 -17.51 -14.83 1.62
C ILE A 282 -19.03 -14.54 1.48
N ARG A 283 -19.38 -13.50 0.71
CA ARG A 283 -20.77 -13.10 0.47
C ARG A 283 -21.62 -14.21 -0.14
N ASN A 284 -21.01 -15.06 -0.96
CA ASN A 284 -21.69 -16.20 -1.60
C ASN A 284 -21.60 -17.50 -0.78
N GLY A 285 -21.28 -17.43 0.50
CA GLY A 285 -21.23 -18.59 1.38
C GLY A 285 -20.09 -19.58 1.07
N ASN A 286 -18.98 -19.10 0.48
CA ASN A 286 -17.80 -19.89 0.16
C ASN A 286 -16.62 -19.50 1.07
N ALA A 287 -16.83 -19.54 2.37
CA ALA A 287 -15.87 -19.04 3.35
C ALA A 287 -14.52 -19.78 3.29
N GLY A 288 -14.51 -21.11 3.20
CA GLY A 288 -13.29 -21.89 3.12
C GLY A 288 -12.43 -21.55 1.88
N THR A 289 -13.08 -21.40 0.71
CA THR A 289 -12.39 -20.91 -0.51
C THR A 289 -11.86 -19.49 -0.33
N ALA A 290 -12.60 -18.61 0.36
CA ALA A 290 -12.15 -17.27 0.65
C ALA A 290 -10.93 -17.27 1.57
N TYR A 291 -10.92 -18.08 2.63
CA TYR A 291 -9.76 -18.20 3.53
C TYR A 291 -8.51 -18.69 2.80
N ALA A 292 -8.63 -19.68 1.92
CA ALA A 292 -7.51 -20.12 1.12
C ALA A 292 -6.97 -19.00 0.18
N LEU A 293 -7.85 -18.18 -0.43
CA LEU A 293 -7.44 -16.99 -1.19
C LEU A 293 -6.77 -15.93 -0.32
N VAL A 294 -7.20 -15.75 0.94
CA VAL A 294 -6.55 -14.82 1.89
C VAL A 294 -5.13 -15.26 2.17
N ILE A 295 -4.85 -16.57 2.31
CA ILE A 295 -3.48 -17.05 2.51
C ILE A 295 -2.57 -16.67 1.32
N PHE A 296 -3.05 -16.81 0.08
CA PHE A 296 -2.31 -16.32 -1.09
C PHE A 296 -2.05 -14.81 -1.02
N LEU A 297 -3.06 -14.02 -0.63
CA LEU A 297 -2.90 -12.57 -0.50
C LEU A 297 -1.87 -12.21 0.58
N VAL A 298 -1.89 -12.92 1.72
CA VAL A 298 -0.91 -12.74 2.81
C VAL A 298 0.50 -13.09 2.34
N LEU A 299 0.68 -14.19 1.62
CA LEU A 299 1.99 -14.61 1.08
C LEU A 299 2.54 -13.57 0.09
N ILE A 300 1.73 -13.07 -0.84
CA ILE A 300 2.13 -12.05 -1.80
C ILE A 300 2.47 -10.73 -1.07
N SER A 301 1.64 -10.33 -0.10
CA SER A 301 1.89 -9.13 0.70
C SER A 301 3.17 -9.24 1.53
N SER A 302 3.42 -10.40 2.13
CA SER A 302 4.65 -10.67 2.89
C SER A 302 5.89 -10.61 2.00
N LEU A 303 5.82 -11.16 0.78
CA LEU A 303 6.89 -11.07 -0.20
C LEU A 303 7.18 -9.62 -0.59
N THR A 304 6.14 -8.81 -0.82
CA THR A 304 6.32 -7.39 -1.17
C THR A 304 6.90 -6.57 0.00
N ILE A 305 6.50 -6.87 1.25
CA ILE A 305 7.08 -6.24 2.45
C ILE A 305 8.56 -6.63 2.60
N TYR A 306 8.90 -7.91 2.39
CA TYR A 306 10.28 -8.38 2.41
C TYR A 306 11.15 -7.68 1.35
N MET A 307 10.64 -7.56 0.12
CA MET A 307 11.31 -6.81 -0.95
C MET A 307 11.52 -5.34 -0.57
N ASN A 308 10.51 -4.70 0.01
CA ASN A 308 10.59 -3.33 0.49
C ASN A 308 11.67 -3.16 1.58
N ALA A 309 11.72 -4.05 2.56
CA ALA A 309 12.74 -4.03 3.60
C ALA A 309 14.15 -4.15 3.04
N LYS A 310 14.35 -4.99 2.01
CA LYS A 310 15.64 -5.17 1.32
C LYS A 310 16.04 -3.90 0.54
N VAL A 311 15.10 -3.27 -0.18
CA VAL A 311 15.34 -2.01 -0.90
C VAL A 311 15.67 -0.86 0.07
N LEU A 312 14.95 -0.76 1.20
CA LEU A 312 15.22 0.23 2.23
C LEU A 312 16.58 0.00 2.92
N GLY A 313 16.99 -1.26 3.09
CA GLY A 313 18.31 -1.62 3.62
C GLY A 313 19.45 -1.09 2.74
N VAL A 314 19.29 -1.12 1.43
CA VAL A 314 20.24 -0.51 0.48
C VAL A 314 20.27 1.02 0.64
N ARG A 315 19.11 1.66 0.84
CA ARG A 315 19.04 3.13 1.04
C ARG A 315 19.86 3.63 2.23
N LYS A 316 19.88 2.90 3.35
CA LYS A 316 20.67 3.26 4.55
C LYS A 316 22.17 3.37 4.26
N LYS A 317 22.69 2.62 3.29
CA LYS A 317 24.10 2.68 2.87
C LYS A 317 24.45 3.92 2.06
N PHE A 318 23.48 4.55 1.39
CA PHE A 318 23.69 5.72 0.55
C PHE A 318 23.44 7.07 1.27
N THR A 319 22.72 7.07 2.41
CA THR A 319 22.39 8.31 3.14
C THR A 319 23.53 8.84 4.02
N THR A 320 24.63 8.13 4.14
CA THR A 320 25.80 8.53 4.96
C THR A 320 26.73 9.58 4.30
N ILE A 321 26.44 10.02 3.08
CA ILE A 321 27.26 11.01 2.34
C ILE A 321 26.66 12.43 2.41
N GLY A 322 25.72 12.68 3.31
CA GLY A 322 25.11 14.00 3.53
C GLY A 322 25.94 14.87 4.47
N GLY A 323 26.77 15.78 3.92
CA GLY A 323 27.48 16.80 4.71
C GLY A 323 26.51 17.82 5.33
N LYS A 324 26.85 18.37 6.49
CA LYS A 324 26.22 19.53 7.11
C LYS A 324 26.30 20.72 6.14
N GLY A 325 25.16 21.20 5.59
CA GLY A 325 25.13 22.43 4.81
C GLY A 325 24.63 22.32 3.37
N THR A 326 23.74 21.35 3.07
CA THR A 326 23.17 21.19 1.72
C THR A 326 22.28 22.39 1.35
N ARG A 327 22.82 23.34 0.58
CA ARG A 327 22.01 24.34 -0.12
C ARG A 327 21.40 23.70 -1.36
N VAL A 328 20.08 23.52 -1.34
CA VAL A 328 19.36 23.06 -2.53
C VAL A 328 19.38 24.20 -3.57
N LYS A 329 20.11 24.00 -4.67
CA LYS A 329 20.11 24.95 -5.78
C LYS A 329 18.80 24.89 -6.52
N THR A 330 18.12 26.04 -6.65
CA THR A 330 16.87 26.15 -7.39
C THR A 330 17.14 26.49 -8.86
N THR A 331 16.48 25.78 -9.77
CA THR A 331 16.49 26.06 -11.21
C THR A 331 15.42 27.11 -11.51
N LYS A 332 15.80 28.18 -12.21
CA LYS A 332 14.82 29.22 -12.63
C LYS A 332 14.00 28.69 -13.81
N LEU A 333 12.69 28.69 -13.67
CA LEU A 333 11.74 28.28 -14.73
C LEU A 333 11.52 29.37 -15.78
N GLY A 334 11.99 30.62 -15.53
CA GLY A 334 11.80 31.73 -16.44
C GLY A 334 10.32 31.96 -16.79
N ARG A 335 10.00 32.05 -18.08
CA ARG A 335 8.62 32.24 -18.56
C ARG A 335 7.65 31.13 -18.21
N ALA A 336 8.14 29.89 -17.99
CA ALA A 336 7.32 28.76 -17.62
C ALA A 336 6.92 28.73 -16.13
N ARG A 337 7.41 29.66 -15.29
CA ARG A 337 7.19 29.71 -13.85
C ARG A 337 5.71 29.82 -13.48
N ILE A 338 4.98 30.75 -14.07
CA ILE A 338 3.57 30.98 -13.79
C ILE A 338 2.68 29.88 -14.38
N PRO A 339 2.83 29.49 -15.67
CA PRO A 339 2.08 28.35 -16.22
C PRO A 339 2.27 27.07 -15.42
N ALA A 340 3.50 26.73 -15.04
CA ALA A 340 3.77 25.53 -14.23
C ALA A 340 3.08 25.61 -12.85
N ALA A 341 3.08 26.79 -12.21
CA ALA A 341 2.39 26.98 -10.94
C ALA A 341 0.87 26.78 -11.08
N ILE A 342 0.26 27.32 -12.13
CA ILE A 342 -1.18 27.16 -12.40
C ILE A 342 -1.51 25.68 -12.59
N VAL A 343 -0.75 24.97 -13.44
CA VAL A 343 -0.97 23.54 -13.69
C VAL A 343 -0.87 22.71 -12.41
N VAL A 344 0.19 22.92 -11.61
CA VAL A 344 0.39 22.19 -10.36
C VAL A 344 -0.69 22.52 -9.35
N PHE A 345 -1.05 23.80 -9.19
CA PHE A 345 -2.08 24.22 -8.24
C PHE A 345 -3.47 23.69 -8.64
N THR A 346 -3.83 23.77 -9.92
CA THR A 346 -5.08 23.21 -10.45
C THR A 346 -5.12 21.70 -10.27
N PHE A 347 -4.05 20.98 -10.60
CA PHE A 347 -3.98 19.54 -10.39
C PHE A 347 -4.21 19.15 -8.93
N ILE A 348 -3.46 19.76 -8.00
CA ILE A 348 -3.60 19.48 -6.56
C ILE A 348 -5.00 19.89 -6.08
N GLY A 349 -5.50 21.04 -6.52
CA GLY A 349 -6.84 21.52 -6.19
C GLY A 349 -7.93 20.54 -6.62
N VAL A 350 -7.86 20.04 -7.84
CA VAL A 350 -8.80 19.00 -8.34
C VAL A 350 -8.69 17.73 -7.51
N CYS A 351 -7.47 17.27 -7.21
CA CYS A 351 -7.26 16.05 -6.41
C CYS A 351 -7.83 16.14 -4.99
N ILE A 352 -7.98 17.35 -4.43
CA ILE A 352 -8.50 17.58 -3.09
C ILE A 352 -9.99 17.96 -3.14
N LEU A 353 -10.33 18.97 -3.96
CA LEU A 353 -11.67 19.56 -3.93
C LEU A 353 -12.71 18.65 -4.58
N ALA A 354 -12.36 17.93 -5.66
CA ALA A 354 -13.33 17.04 -6.31
C ALA A 354 -13.85 15.93 -5.37
N PRO A 355 -13.00 15.17 -4.65
CA PRO A 355 -13.49 14.18 -3.70
C PRO A 355 -14.33 14.79 -2.56
N LEU A 356 -13.88 15.92 -2.01
CA LEU A 356 -14.58 16.58 -0.90
C LEU A 356 -15.93 17.14 -1.33
N SER A 357 -16.00 17.83 -2.47
CA SER A 357 -17.26 18.38 -3.00
C SER A 357 -18.28 17.28 -3.33
N MET A 358 -17.81 16.14 -3.88
CA MET A 358 -18.69 15.01 -4.17
C MET A 358 -19.21 14.30 -2.93
N LEU A 359 -18.40 14.20 -1.87
CA LEU A 359 -18.88 13.72 -0.56
C LEU A 359 -19.93 14.65 0.04
N LEU A 360 -19.71 15.96 -0.04
CA LEU A 360 -20.70 16.95 0.43
C LEU A 360 -22.00 16.82 -0.38
N LEU A 361 -21.94 16.78 -1.69
CA LEU A 361 -23.13 16.59 -2.54
C LEU A 361 -23.87 15.31 -2.19
N GLN A 362 -23.16 14.21 -2.00
CA GLN A 362 -23.75 12.93 -1.65
C GLN A 362 -24.38 12.94 -0.25
N SER A 363 -23.79 13.65 0.72
CA SER A 363 -24.37 13.78 2.06
C SER A 363 -25.68 14.60 2.04
N LEU A 364 -25.76 15.58 1.17
CA LEU A 364 -26.98 16.41 1.00
C LEU A 364 -28.10 15.68 0.24
N THR A 365 -27.74 14.84 -0.73
CA THR A 365 -28.73 14.07 -1.52
C THR A 365 -29.30 12.84 -0.80
N LEU A 366 -28.60 12.32 0.23
CA LEU A 366 -29.10 11.21 1.07
C LEU A 366 -30.09 11.68 2.16
N VAL A 367 -30.24 12.96 2.35
CA VAL A 367 -31.17 13.57 3.36
C VAL A 367 -32.50 13.98 2.73
N CYS A 368 -32.63 13.90 1.41
CA CYS A 368 -33.88 14.06 0.66
C CYS A 368 -34.34 12.73 0.12
#